data_18a1ae5307c7d0da4866fbe4dee24fef
#
_entry.id   18a1ae5307c7d0da4866fbe4dee24fef
#
_cell.length_a   1.000
_cell.length_b   1.000
_cell.length_c   1.000
_cell.angle_alpha   90.00
_cell.angle_beta   90.00
_cell.angle_gamma   90.00
#
_symmetry.space_group_name_H-M   'P 1'
#
loop_
_entity.id
_entity.type
_entity.pdbx_description
1 polymer ?
#
loop_
_entity_poly.entity_id
_entity_poly.type
_entity_poly.pdbx_seq_one_letter_code
_entity_poly.pdbx_strand_id
1 'polypeptide(L)'
;MPRIKKIRTKSGLSFKITVSCGYDERYRKRGHYKTWKAPEGWSEQRAEREAQKIAYEFENSIKLGFQPDNNKTFAEYAEYVIDLKEHTGTKHSTIELYKHLCERIIPAIGHIKLTELRPQHLNRLYMDLLQNCTKHVLDKARSKVDLGALLTERHISRAKLAKLSRLNAVTITAACRGQVIRKSSADAISAALGIPPQKLFEYILNTDHLAVKTVLQHHRFISTVLSQAEKEMIVTYNAAARATLPRAQRK
;
A
#
# COMPACT_ATOMS: atom_id res chain seq x y z
N MET A 1 23.19 1.36 -32.52
CA MET A 1 21.96 1.78 -33.22
C MET A 1 20.90 0.71 -33.05
N PRO A 2 19.66 1.11 -32.79
CA PRO A 2 18.56 0.16 -32.62
C PRO A 2 18.25 -0.53 -33.95
N ARG A 3 17.94 -1.82 -33.90
CA ARG A 3 17.49 -2.57 -35.07
C ARG A 3 15.97 -2.57 -35.10
N ILE A 4 15.38 -2.07 -36.19
CA ILE A 4 13.94 -2.03 -36.41
C ILE A 4 13.56 -3.10 -37.41
N LYS A 5 12.68 -4.03 -37.04
CA LYS A 5 12.12 -5.05 -37.93
C LYS A 5 10.63 -4.77 -38.11
N LYS A 6 10.23 -4.57 -39.37
CA LYS A 6 8.84 -4.39 -39.77
C LYS A 6 8.13 -5.73 -39.81
N ILE A 7 6.95 -5.81 -39.25
CA ILE A 7 6.12 -7.01 -39.22
C ILE A 7 4.70 -6.60 -39.67
N ARG A 8 4.26 -7.22 -40.77
CA ARG A 8 2.87 -7.08 -41.23
C ARG A 8 2.05 -8.20 -40.62
N THR A 9 1.02 -7.84 -39.87
CA THR A 9 0.06 -8.78 -39.27
C THR A 9 -1.33 -8.55 -39.85
N LYS A 10 -2.23 -9.53 -39.71
CA LYS A 10 -3.62 -9.37 -40.13
C LYS A 10 -4.31 -8.15 -39.49
N SER A 11 -3.80 -7.67 -38.36
CA SER A 11 -4.29 -6.53 -37.61
C SER A 11 -3.52 -5.21 -37.84
N GLY A 12 -2.72 -5.11 -38.92
CA GLY A 12 -2.00 -3.89 -39.29
C GLY A 12 -0.48 -4.00 -39.27
N LEU A 13 0.18 -2.84 -39.32
CA LEU A 13 1.62 -2.70 -39.36
C LEU A 13 2.20 -2.60 -37.94
N SER A 14 3.21 -3.42 -37.64
CA SER A 14 3.91 -3.42 -36.36
C SER A 14 5.41 -3.35 -36.56
N PHE A 15 6.12 -2.72 -35.63
CA PHE A 15 7.57 -2.60 -35.65
C PHE A 15 8.17 -3.22 -34.39
N LYS A 16 9.07 -4.18 -34.56
CA LYS A 16 9.87 -4.75 -33.49
C LYS A 16 11.21 -4.02 -33.42
N ILE A 17 11.40 -3.27 -32.36
CA ILE A 17 12.60 -2.50 -32.06
C ILE A 17 13.47 -3.35 -31.15
N THR A 18 14.76 -3.51 -31.50
CA THR A 18 15.71 -4.27 -30.70
C THR A 18 16.93 -3.40 -30.44
N VAL A 19 17.31 -3.28 -29.16
CA VAL A 19 18.53 -2.60 -28.73
C VAL A 19 19.44 -3.62 -28.06
N SER A 20 20.68 -3.73 -28.55
CA SER A 20 21.66 -4.64 -27.96
C SER A 20 22.37 -3.98 -26.79
N CYS A 21 22.48 -4.70 -25.67
CA CYS A 21 23.13 -4.25 -24.43
C CYS A 21 24.44 -5.02 -24.16
N GLY A 22 25.10 -5.54 -25.22
CA GLY A 22 26.32 -6.31 -25.06
C GLY A 22 26.05 -7.80 -24.77
N TYR A 23 26.96 -8.40 -24.00
CA TYR A 23 26.92 -9.82 -23.63
C TYR A 23 26.82 -9.98 -22.14
N ASP A 24 26.17 -11.05 -21.67
CA ASP A 24 26.16 -11.43 -20.27
C ASP A 24 27.49 -12.12 -19.87
N GLU A 25 27.64 -12.46 -18.57
CA GLU A 25 28.79 -13.18 -18.03
C GLU A 25 29.02 -14.55 -18.72
N ARG A 26 28.01 -15.07 -19.40
CA ARG A 26 28.05 -16.34 -20.16
C ARG A 26 28.18 -16.13 -21.68
N TYR A 27 28.64 -14.94 -22.10
CA TYR A 27 28.78 -14.55 -23.53
C TYR A 27 27.50 -14.66 -24.36
N ARG A 28 26.31 -14.57 -23.75
CA ARG A 28 25.04 -14.52 -24.46
C ARG A 28 24.66 -13.07 -24.74
N LYS A 29 24.22 -12.79 -25.96
CA LYS A 29 23.74 -11.46 -26.35
C LYS A 29 22.58 -11.02 -25.47
N ARG A 30 22.75 -9.91 -24.74
CA ARG A 30 21.67 -9.22 -24.08
C ARG A 30 21.05 -8.18 -24.99
N GLY A 31 19.72 -8.13 -25.05
CA GLY A 31 19.01 -7.13 -25.85
C GLY A 31 17.64 -6.88 -25.28
N HIS A 32 17.23 -5.63 -25.30
CA HIS A 32 15.89 -5.22 -24.96
C HIS A 32 15.03 -5.10 -26.20
N TYR A 33 13.75 -5.46 -26.08
CA TYR A 33 12.80 -5.50 -27.18
C TYR A 33 11.60 -4.62 -26.87
N LYS A 34 11.16 -3.83 -27.86
CA LYS A 34 9.91 -3.09 -27.79
C LYS A 34 9.13 -3.30 -29.08
N THR A 35 7.88 -3.68 -28.98
CA THR A 35 6.99 -3.79 -30.14
C THR A 35 6.03 -2.60 -30.13
N TRP A 36 5.97 -1.88 -31.27
CA TRP A 36 5.04 -0.78 -31.46
C TRP A 36 4.13 -1.08 -32.64
N LYS A 37 2.82 -0.92 -32.46
CA LYS A 37 1.81 -1.09 -33.49
C LYS A 37 1.41 0.28 -34.04
N ALA A 38 1.51 0.45 -35.35
CA ALA A 38 1.07 1.70 -35.97
C ALA A 38 -0.46 1.83 -35.88
N PRO A 39 -0.98 3.04 -35.60
CA PRO A 39 -2.40 3.31 -35.65
C PRO A 39 -2.99 3.04 -37.04
N GLU A 40 -4.25 2.62 -37.08
CA GLU A 40 -4.96 2.39 -38.33
C GLU A 40 -5.09 3.69 -39.14
N GLY A 41 -4.92 3.58 -40.47
CA GLY A 41 -5.00 4.73 -41.37
C GLY A 41 -3.70 5.52 -41.54
N TRP A 42 -2.58 5.12 -40.90
CA TRP A 42 -1.30 5.77 -41.14
C TRP A 42 -0.64 5.24 -42.41
N SER A 43 -0.02 6.16 -43.17
CA SER A 43 0.85 5.75 -44.28
C SER A 43 2.09 5.04 -43.73
N GLU A 44 2.62 4.11 -44.51
CA GLU A 44 3.80 3.32 -44.17
C GLU A 44 5.02 4.20 -43.84
N GLN A 45 5.25 5.25 -44.64
CA GLN A 45 6.33 6.21 -44.43
C GLN A 45 6.18 6.99 -43.10
N ARG A 46 4.96 7.37 -42.72
CA ARG A 46 4.68 8.03 -41.43
C ARG A 46 4.94 7.09 -40.26
N ALA A 47 4.49 5.83 -40.37
CA ALA A 47 4.72 4.82 -39.38
C ALA A 47 6.20 4.49 -39.16
N GLU A 48 6.98 4.43 -40.25
CA GLU A 48 8.45 4.22 -40.19
C GLU A 48 9.19 5.36 -39.52
N ARG A 49 8.83 6.62 -39.82
CA ARG A 49 9.44 7.79 -39.16
C ARG A 49 9.17 7.79 -37.68
N GLU A 50 7.93 7.48 -37.26
CA GLU A 50 7.57 7.41 -35.86
C GLU A 50 8.24 6.23 -35.14
N ALA A 51 8.32 5.07 -35.80
CA ALA A 51 9.07 3.93 -35.28
C ALA A 51 10.57 4.25 -35.09
N GLN A 52 11.18 5.07 -35.93
CA GLN A 52 12.56 5.54 -35.77
C GLN A 52 12.70 6.46 -34.54
N LYS A 53 11.77 7.37 -34.31
CA LYS A 53 11.78 8.24 -33.09
C LYS A 53 11.67 7.38 -31.85
N ILE A 54 10.69 6.47 -31.82
CA ILE A 54 10.46 5.57 -30.68
C ILE A 54 11.71 4.68 -30.45
N ALA A 55 12.40 4.24 -31.53
CA ALA A 55 13.59 3.46 -31.39
C ALA A 55 14.77 4.26 -30.81
N TYR A 56 14.90 5.52 -31.17
CA TYR A 56 15.90 6.42 -30.60
C TYR A 56 15.64 6.73 -29.12
N GLU A 57 14.40 7.04 -28.77
CA GLU A 57 13.99 7.24 -27.37
C GLU A 57 14.22 5.98 -26.52
N PHE A 58 13.91 4.81 -27.09
CA PHE A 58 14.12 3.53 -26.44
C PHE A 58 15.60 3.22 -26.24
N GLU A 59 16.46 3.47 -27.23
CA GLU A 59 17.91 3.34 -27.10
C GLU A 59 18.46 4.28 -26.02
N ASN A 60 18.02 5.54 -25.99
CA ASN A 60 18.45 6.51 -24.99
C ASN A 60 17.99 6.12 -23.58
N SER A 61 16.77 5.62 -23.43
CA SER A 61 16.29 5.14 -22.12
C SER A 61 17.16 4.01 -21.57
N ILE A 62 17.54 3.07 -22.43
CA ILE A 62 18.42 1.95 -22.05
C ILE A 62 19.84 2.44 -21.71
N LYS A 63 20.41 3.37 -22.49
CA LYS A 63 21.71 3.97 -22.20
C LYS A 63 21.74 4.73 -20.88
N LEU A 64 20.61 5.32 -20.48
CA LEU A 64 20.43 5.99 -19.19
C LEU A 64 20.19 5.00 -18.04
N GLY A 65 20.22 3.69 -18.28
CA GLY A 65 20.09 2.65 -17.27
C GLY A 65 18.64 2.24 -16.97
N PHE A 66 17.65 2.78 -17.69
CA PHE A 66 16.27 2.32 -17.54
C PHE A 66 16.13 0.86 -18.00
N GLN A 67 15.46 0.05 -17.17
CA GLN A 67 15.11 -1.33 -17.51
C GLN A 67 13.66 -1.36 -18.04
N PRO A 68 13.44 -1.18 -19.37
CA PRO A 68 12.11 -1.06 -19.95
C PRO A 68 11.29 -2.36 -19.87
N ASP A 69 11.96 -3.50 -19.66
CA ASP A 69 11.33 -4.82 -19.57
C ASP A 69 10.97 -5.21 -18.14
N ASN A 70 11.01 -4.27 -17.20
CA ASN A 70 10.65 -4.55 -15.81
C ASN A 70 9.12 -4.67 -15.67
N ASN A 71 8.63 -5.91 -15.76
CA ASN A 71 7.22 -6.26 -15.60
C ASN A 71 6.77 -6.34 -14.13
N LYS A 72 7.63 -5.93 -13.18
CA LYS A 72 7.30 -6.02 -11.75
C LYS A 72 6.07 -5.20 -11.44
N THR A 73 5.15 -5.82 -10.73
CA THR A 73 3.97 -5.16 -10.17
C THR A 73 4.34 -4.34 -8.95
N PHE A 74 3.46 -3.42 -8.54
CA PHE A 74 3.67 -2.66 -7.32
C PHE A 74 3.73 -3.57 -6.08
N ALA A 75 2.94 -4.67 -6.04
CA ALA A 75 2.94 -5.63 -4.93
C ALA A 75 4.30 -6.31 -4.77
N GLU A 76 4.82 -6.93 -5.84
CA GLU A 76 6.12 -7.61 -5.82
C GLU A 76 7.27 -6.68 -5.43
N TYR A 77 7.21 -5.44 -5.91
CA TYR A 77 8.25 -4.47 -5.60
C TYR A 77 8.14 -3.89 -4.19
N ALA A 78 6.92 -3.75 -3.66
CA ALA A 78 6.70 -3.33 -2.28
C ALA A 78 7.26 -4.34 -1.29
N GLU A 79 7.08 -5.64 -1.53
CA GLU A 79 7.70 -6.72 -0.75
C GLU A 79 9.22 -6.62 -0.77
N TYR A 80 9.81 -6.51 -1.95
CA TYR A 80 11.26 -6.32 -2.10
C TYR A 80 11.77 -5.11 -1.28
N VAL A 81 11.06 -3.97 -1.32
CA VAL A 81 11.48 -2.78 -0.57
C VAL A 81 11.35 -2.98 0.94
N ILE A 82 10.33 -3.71 1.41
CA ILE A 82 10.17 -4.06 2.82
C ILE A 82 11.35 -4.92 3.28
N ASP A 83 11.70 -5.96 2.53
CA ASP A 83 12.82 -6.86 2.82
C ASP A 83 14.15 -6.08 2.82
N LEU A 84 14.36 -5.22 1.82
CA LEU A 84 15.53 -4.35 1.75
C LEU A 84 15.65 -3.46 3.00
N LYS A 85 14.53 -2.88 3.47
CA LYS A 85 14.47 -2.04 4.66
C LYS A 85 14.73 -2.86 5.94
N GLU A 86 14.24 -4.07 6.03
CA GLU A 86 14.49 -4.98 7.14
C GLU A 86 15.99 -5.29 7.26
N HIS A 87 16.64 -5.65 6.14
CA HIS A 87 18.08 -5.94 6.10
C HIS A 87 18.97 -4.70 6.33
N THR A 88 18.48 -3.50 6.05
CA THR A 88 19.21 -2.24 6.28
C THR A 88 19.03 -1.66 7.68
N GLY A 89 18.47 -2.40 8.64
CA GLY A 89 18.38 -2.01 10.03
C GLY A 89 17.21 -1.10 10.39
N THR A 90 16.16 -1.07 9.58
CA THR A 90 14.91 -0.37 9.93
C THR A 90 14.27 -1.04 11.15
N LYS A 91 13.75 -0.25 12.10
CA LYS A 91 13.09 -0.77 13.30
C LYS A 91 11.96 -1.74 12.96
N HIS A 92 11.91 -2.87 13.66
CA HIS A 92 10.88 -3.90 13.47
C HIS A 92 9.45 -3.34 13.49
N SER A 93 9.15 -2.41 14.41
CA SER A 93 7.82 -1.76 14.48
C SER A 93 7.46 -0.97 13.21
N THR A 94 8.45 -0.45 12.47
CA THR A 94 8.24 0.25 11.19
C THR A 94 7.97 -0.76 10.07
N ILE A 95 8.65 -1.90 10.08
CA ILE A 95 8.42 -2.99 9.13
C ILE A 95 7.00 -3.55 9.30
N GLU A 96 6.58 -3.81 10.54
CA GLU A 96 5.21 -4.26 10.83
C GLU A 96 4.16 -3.21 10.40
N LEU A 97 4.44 -1.92 10.58
CA LEU A 97 3.58 -0.86 10.06
C LEU A 97 3.47 -0.93 8.53
N TYR A 98 4.58 -1.14 7.81
CA TYR A 98 4.58 -1.25 6.35
C TYR A 98 3.76 -2.44 5.88
N LYS A 99 3.93 -3.62 6.51
CA LYS A 99 3.13 -4.82 6.22
C LYS A 99 1.63 -4.54 6.41
N HIS A 100 1.26 -3.90 7.52
CA HIS A 100 -0.12 -3.53 7.79
C HIS A 100 -0.70 -2.53 6.78
N LEU A 101 0.10 -1.54 6.32
CA LEU A 101 -0.33 -0.62 5.26
C LEU A 101 -0.56 -1.34 3.92
N CYS A 102 0.24 -2.36 3.62
CA CYS A 102 0.11 -3.19 2.42
C CYS A 102 -1.23 -3.91 2.34
N GLU A 103 -1.84 -4.31 3.46
CA GLU A 103 -3.15 -4.98 3.49
C GLU A 103 -4.24 -4.19 2.75
N ARG A 104 -4.12 -2.86 2.69
CA ARG A 104 -5.07 -1.97 1.98
C ARG A 104 -4.55 -1.48 0.64
N ILE A 105 -3.24 -1.31 0.51
CA ILE A 105 -2.62 -0.79 -0.70
C ILE A 105 -2.60 -1.85 -1.80
N ILE A 106 -2.20 -3.09 -1.46
CA ILE A 106 -2.01 -4.17 -2.44
C ILE A 106 -3.32 -4.54 -3.16
N PRO A 107 -4.47 -4.72 -2.49
CA PRO A 107 -5.72 -5.00 -3.21
C PRO A 107 -6.13 -3.89 -4.18
N ALA A 108 -5.77 -2.64 -3.91
CA ALA A 108 -6.19 -1.50 -4.72
C ALA A 108 -5.25 -1.23 -5.91
N ILE A 109 -3.94 -1.26 -5.71
CA ILE A 109 -2.95 -0.88 -6.73
C ILE A 109 -1.84 -1.91 -6.94
N GLY A 110 -1.81 -3.00 -6.16
CA GLY A 110 -0.72 -3.99 -6.18
C GLY A 110 -0.55 -4.69 -7.52
N HIS A 111 -1.63 -4.88 -8.28
CA HIS A 111 -1.64 -5.52 -9.60
C HIS A 111 -1.10 -4.63 -10.72
N ILE A 112 -0.95 -3.32 -10.47
CA ILE A 112 -0.49 -2.36 -11.48
C ILE A 112 1.03 -2.46 -11.61
N LYS A 113 1.54 -2.53 -12.85
CA LYS A 113 2.98 -2.48 -13.10
C LYS A 113 3.56 -1.12 -12.69
N LEU A 114 4.75 -1.12 -12.12
CA LEU A 114 5.42 0.11 -11.68
C LEU A 114 5.52 1.16 -12.78
N THR A 115 5.80 0.73 -14.02
CA THR A 115 5.92 1.61 -15.20
C THR A 115 4.58 2.20 -15.65
N GLU A 116 3.46 1.58 -15.27
CA GLU A 116 2.11 2.01 -15.62
C GLU A 116 1.42 2.77 -14.48
N LEU A 117 2.02 2.79 -13.28
CA LEU A 117 1.45 3.47 -12.12
C LEU A 117 1.49 4.99 -12.31
N ARG A 118 0.32 5.61 -12.30
CA ARG A 118 0.12 7.05 -12.51
C ARG A 118 -0.41 7.74 -11.25
N PRO A 119 -0.19 9.06 -11.09
CA PRO A 119 -0.75 9.81 -9.96
C PRO A 119 -2.26 9.68 -9.80
N GLN A 120 -2.99 9.49 -10.91
CA GLN A 120 -4.45 9.30 -10.91
C GLN A 120 -4.88 8.03 -10.15
N HIS A 121 -4.13 6.93 -10.25
CA HIS A 121 -4.40 5.70 -9.49
C HIS A 121 -4.26 5.95 -8.00
N LEU A 122 -3.26 6.73 -7.58
CA LEU A 122 -3.02 7.08 -6.19
C LEU A 122 -4.09 8.04 -5.65
N ASN A 123 -4.50 9.03 -6.44
CA ASN A 123 -5.58 9.94 -6.06
C ASN A 123 -6.88 9.17 -5.81
N ARG A 124 -7.20 8.20 -6.67
CA ARG A 124 -8.37 7.34 -6.49
C ARG A 124 -8.25 6.50 -5.21
N LEU A 125 -7.09 5.89 -4.97
CA LEU A 125 -6.83 5.16 -3.74
C LEU A 125 -7.04 6.04 -2.49
N TYR A 126 -6.55 7.29 -2.50
CA TYR A 126 -6.71 8.18 -1.34
C TYR A 126 -8.17 8.59 -1.11
N MET A 127 -8.94 8.79 -2.19
CA MET A 127 -10.38 9.03 -2.09
C MET A 127 -11.11 7.81 -1.50
N ASP A 128 -10.80 6.60 -1.99
CA ASP A 128 -11.39 5.37 -1.49
C ASP A 128 -11.05 5.13 -0.02
N LEU A 129 -9.81 5.39 0.39
CA LEU A 129 -9.40 5.28 1.79
C LEU A 129 -10.17 6.25 2.71
N LEU A 130 -10.51 7.45 2.23
CA LEU A 130 -11.26 8.44 3.01
C LEU A 130 -12.76 8.17 3.06
N GLN A 131 -13.34 7.69 1.97
CA GLN A 131 -14.79 7.60 1.80
C GLN A 131 -15.33 6.20 2.09
N ASN A 132 -14.62 5.17 1.63
CA ASN A 132 -15.12 3.81 1.62
C ASN A 132 -14.45 2.88 2.63
N CYS A 133 -13.28 3.24 3.16
CA CYS A 133 -12.63 2.45 4.20
C CYS A 133 -13.13 2.86 5.57
N THR A 134 -14.16 2.18 6.01
CA THR A 134 -14.57 2.17 7.41
C THR A 134 -13.82 1.07 8.15
N LYS A 135 -13.53 1.32 9.42
CA LYS A 135 -13.04 0.28 10.32
C LYS A 135 -14.22 -0.60 10.75
N HIS A 136 -14.80 -1.39 9.85
CA HIS A 136 -15.87 -2.33 10.18
C HIS A 136 -15.39 -3.44 11.13
N VAL A 137 -14.82 -3.07 12.26
CA VAL A 137 -14.37 -4.02 13.27
C VAL A 137 -15.12 -3.72 14.57
N LEU A 138 -15.71 -4.74 15.16
CA LEU A 138 -16.21 -4.70 16.54
C LEU A 138 -15.00 -4.65 17.48
N ASP A 139 -14.28 -3.53 17.48
CA ASP A 139 -13.05 -3.34 18.25
C ASP A 139 -13.26 -2.51 19.53
N LYS A 140 -14.45 -1.96 19.69
CA LYS A 140 -14.82 -1.13 20.82
C LYS A 140 -15.95 -1.75 21.62
N ALA A 141 -15.95 -1.49 22.91
CA ALA A 141 -16.98 -1.93 23.86
C ALA A 141 -17.27 -0.84 24.87
N ARG A 142 -18.52 -0.75 25.32
CA ARG A 142 -18.97 0.12 26.40
C ARG A 142 -19.66 -0.72 27.47
N SER A 143 -19.47 -0.41 28.75
CA SER A 143 -20.18 -1.10 29.81
C SER A 143 -21.69 -0.81 29.74
N LYS A 144 -22.51 -1.87 29.82
CA LYS A 144 -23.99 -1.80 29.97
C LYS A 144 -24.42 -1.61 31.40
N VAL A 145 -23.55 -2.00 32.33
CA VAL A 145 -23.82 -2.01 33.78
C VAL A 145 -22.87 -1.06 34.49
N ASP A 146 -23.23 -0.60 35.65
CA ASP A 146 -22.29 0.13 36.51
C ASP A 146 -21.26 -0.87 37.07
N LEU A 147 -20.12 -0.94 36.38
CA LEU A 147 -19.00 -1.80 36.80
C LEU A 147 -18.43 -1.35 38.15
N GLY A 148 -18.55 -0.07 38.51
CA GLY A 148 -18.11 0.43 39.82
C GLY A 148 -18.94 -0.15 40.95
N ALA A 149 -20.27 -0.12 40.83
CA ALA A 149 -21.19 -0.70 41.79
C ALA A 149 -21.01 -2.22 41.90
N LEU A 150 -20.92 -2.93 40.77
CA LEU A 150 -20.68 -4.38 40.69
C LEU A 150 -19.37 -4.81 41.37
N LEU A 151 -18.30 -4.02 41.24
CA LEU A 151 -17.03 -4.29 41.91
C LEU A 151 -17.12 -4.09 43.41
N THR A 152 -17.89 -3.08 43.86
CA THR A 152 -18.14 -2.83 45.27
C THR A 152 -18.94 -3.97 45.93
N GLU A 153 -20.00 -4.42 45.24
CA GLU A 153 -20.83 -5.56 45.67
C GLU A 153 -20.00 -6.85 45.84
N ARG A 154 -19.07 -7.08 44.92
CA ARG A 154 -18.20 -8.26 44.94
C ARG A 154 -16.93 -8.10 45.79
N HIS A 155 -16.77 -6.98 46.48
CA HIS A 155 -15.58 -6.66 47.28
C HIS A 155 -14.25 -6.79 46.48
N ILE A 156 -14.28 -6.42 45.22
CA ILE A 156 -13.12 -6.42 44.34
C ILE A 156 -12.64 -4.99 44.11
N SER A 157 -11.42 -4.67 44.53
CA SER A 157 -10.82 -3.36 44.21
C SER A 157 -10.44 -3.24 42.74
N ARG A 158 -10.47 -2.01 42.19
CA ARG A 158 -10.02 -1.74 40.79
C ARG A 158 -8.59 -2.21 40.54
N ALA A 159 -7.70 -2.07 41.54
CA ALA A 159 -6.33 -2.54 41.47
C ALA A 159 -6.25 -4.07 41.39
N LYS A 160 -7.08 -4.80 42.13
CA LYS A 160 -7.17 -6.26 42.09
C LYS A 160 -7.69 -6.71 40.70
N LEU A 161 -8.72 -6.06 40.16
CA LEU A 161 -9.25 -6.36 38.84
C LEU A 161 -8.21 -6.07 37.75
N ALA A 162 -7.42 -4.99 37.84
CA ALA A 162 -6.35 -4.66 36.90
C ALA A 162 -5.29 -5.78 36.87
N LYS A 163 -4.90 -6.31 38.04
CA LYS A 163 -3.96 -7.44 38.13
C LYS A 163 -4.55 -8.73 37.53
N LEU A 164 -5.81 -9.07 37.85
CA LEU A 164 -6.48 -10.28 37.36
C LEU A 164 -6.69 -10.24 35.84
N SER A 165 -7.07 -9.11 35.28
CA SER A 165 -7.30 -8.93 33.85
C SER A 165 -6.03 -8.60 33.05
N ARG A 166 -4.89 -8.41 33.73
CA ARG A 166 -3.61 -7.96 33.14
C ARG A 166 -3.74 -6.65 32.35
N LEU A 167 -4.62 -5.77 32.81
CA LEU A 167 -4.87 -4.47 32.17
C LEU A 167 -4.34 -3.33 33.03
N ASN A 168 -4.10 -2.17 32.38
CA ASN A 168 -3.75 -0.96 33.09
C ASN A 168 -4.93 -0.46 33.94
N ALA A 169 -4.64 0.04 35.15
CA ALA A 169 -5.64 0.62 36.05
C ALA A 169 -6.46 1.76 35.41
N VAL A 170 -5.86 2.52 34.49
CA VAL A 170 -6.55 3.56 33.72
C VAL A 170 -7.66 2.96 32.85
N THR A 171 -7.44 1.80 32.22
CA THR A 171 -8.45 1.11 31.41
C THR A 171 -9.63 0.62 32.29
N ILE A 172 -9.35 0.10 33.47
CA ILE A 172 -10.38 -0.31 34.42
C ILE A 172 -11.20 0.89 34.87
N THR A 173 -10.53 2.00 35.20
CA THR A 173 -11.21 3.24 35.58
C THR A 173 -12.09 3.79 34.46
N ALA A 174 -11.62 3.75 33.22
CA ALA A 174 -12.40 4.16 32.04
C ALA A 174 -13.65 3.26 31.87
N ALA A 175 -13.50 1.94 32.04
CA ALA A 175 -14.61 1.00 31.95
C ALA A 175 -15.66 1.26 33.06
N CYS A 176 -15.22 1.51 34.30
CA CYS A 176 -16.13 1.86 35.44
C CYS A 176 -16.85 3.19 35.21
N ARG A 177 -16.29 4.11 34.42
CA ARG A 177 -16.93 5.39 34.07
C ARG A 177 -17.85 5.28 32.83
N GLY A 178 -18.09 4.07 32.29
CA GLY A 178 -18.89 3.86 31.11
C GLY A 178 -18.23 4.40 29.82
N GLN A 179 -16.93 4.67 29.87
CA GLN A 179 -16.19 5.11 28.69
C GLN A 179 -15.93 3.94 27.73
N VAL A 180 -15.76 4.26 26.46
CA VAL A 180 -15.49 3.26 25.43
C VAL A 180 -14.07 2.72 25.58
N ILE A 181 -13.93 1.41 25.69
CA ILE A 181 -12.66 0.67 25.77
C ILE A 181 -12.50 -0.27 24.57
N ARG A 182 -11.34 -0.89 24.41
CA ARG A 182 -11.14 -1.91 23.38
C ARG A 182 -11.92 -3.18 23.71
N LYS A 183 -12.44 -3.87 22.70
CA LYS A 183 -13.12 -5.16 22.85
C LYS A 183 -12.27 -6.17 23.62
N SER A 184 -10.99 -6.32 23.27
CA SER A 184 -10.06 -7.21 23.97
C SER A 184 -9.91 -6.91 25.45
N SER A 185 -9.98 -5.63 25.84
CA SER A 185 -9.99 -5.23 27.26
C SER A 185 -11.30 -5.58 27.94
N ALA A 186 -12.44 -5.42 27.26
CA ALA A 186 -13.74 -5.81 27.78
C ALA A 186 -13.83 -7.34 27.99
N ASP A 187 -13.32 -8.12 27.05
CA ASP A 187 -13.25 -9.57 27.15
C ASP A 187 -12.35 -10.02 28.30
N ALA A 188 -11.20 -9.37 28.50
CA ALA A 188 -10.31 -9.65 29.63
C ALA A 188 -10.93 -9.31 31.00
N ILE A 189 -11.68 -8.19 31.10
CA ILE A 189 -12.44 -7.82 32.32
C ILE A 189 -13.53 -8.87 32.58
N SER A 190 -14.26 -9.28 31.57
CA SER A 190 -15.33 -10.27 31.65
C SER A 190 -14.80 -11.63 32.14
N ALA A 191 -13.68 -12.07 31.57
CA ALA A 191 -12.99 -13.31 31.97
C ALA A 191 -12.53 -13.23 33.45
N ALA A 192 -11.95 -12.11 33.86
CA ALA A 192 -11.48 -11.90 35.23
C ALA A 192 -12.63 -11.88 36.25
N LEU A 193 -13.82 -11.46 35.86
CA LEU A 193 -15.03 -11.44 36.71
C LEU A 193 -15.85 -12.74 36.62
N GLY A 194 -15.54 -13.65 35.69
CA GLY A 194 -16.31 -14.86 35.44
C GLY A 194 -17.73 -14.59 34.91
N ILE A 195 -17.97 -13.45 34.26
CA ILE A 195 -19.25 -13.06 33.70
C ILE A 195 -19.18 -12.99 32.19
N PRO A 196 -20.16 -13.55 31.45
CA PRO A 196 -20.17 -13.47 30.00
C PRO A 196 -20.10 -12.02 29.50
N PRO A 197 -19.25 -11.72 28.47
CA PRO A 197 -19.04 -10.34 28.00
C PRO A 197 -20.34 -9.64 27.59
N GLN A 198 -21.28 -10.37 26.99
CA GLN A 198 -22.57 -9.82 26.52
C GLN A 198 -23.46 -9.26 27.66
N LYS A 199 -23.28 -9.76 28.88
CA LYS A 199 -23.98 -9.25 30.07
C LYS A 199 -23.38 -7.97 30.62
N LEU A 200 -22.06 -7.79 30.43
CA LEU A 200 -21.35 -6.64 30.99
C LEU A 200 -21.15 -5.51 29.96
N PHE A 201 -20.93 -5.87 28.67
CA PHE A 201 -20.54 -4.93 27.65
C PHE A 201 -21.44 -4.98 26.44
N GLU A 202 -21.61 -3.82 25.82
CA GLU A 202 -22.12 -3.64 24.47
C GLU A 202 -20.94 -3.44 23.53
N TYR A 203 -20.88 -4.25 22.48
CA TYR A 203 -19.87 -4.08 21.45
C TYR A 203 -20.32 -3.03 20.44
N ILE A 204 -19.45 -2.08 20.17
CA ILE A 204 -19.73 -0.96 19.26
C ILE A 204 -19.00 -1.22 17.97
N LEU A 205 -19.77 -1.26 16.86
CA LEU A 205 -19.20 -1.30 15.53
C LEU A 205 -18.52 0.05 15.25
N ASN A 206 -17.23 0.00 14.96
CA ASN A 206 -16.50 1.19 14.57
C ASN A 206 -16.75 1.48 13.09
N THR A 207 -17.60 2.45 12.82
CA THR A 207 -17.94 2.94 11.47
C THR A 207 -17.17 4.20 11.10
N ASP A 208 -16.23 4.64 11.94
CA ASP A 208 -15.44 5.83 11.66
C ASP A 208 -14.63 5.67 10.36
N HIS A 209 -14.66 6.68 9.52
CA HIS A 209 -13.78 6.77 8.36
C HIS A 209 -12.32 6.90 8.78
N LEU A 210 -11.41 6.57 7.86
CA LEU A 210 -9.99 6.76 8.13
C LEU A 210 -9.67 8.24 8.28
N ALA A 211 -8.89 8.56 9.30
CA ALA A 211 -8.38 9.91 9.48
C ALA A 211 -7.41 10.28 8.34
N VAL A 212 -7.40 11.54 7.92
CA VAL A 212 -6.46 12.07 6.92
C VAL A 212 -5.01 11.69 7.27
N LYS A 213 -4.63 11.74 8.55
CA LYS A 213 -3.30 11.31 9.03
C LYS A 213 -2.97 9.86 8.63
N THR A 214 -3.94 8.98 8.67
CA THR A 214 -3.76 7.57 8.27
C THR A 214 -3.55 7.47 6.75
N VAL A 215 -4.31 8.22 5.94
CA VAL A 215 -4.10 8.27 4.48
C VAL A 215 -2.71 8.81 4.14
N LEU A 216 -2.23 9.81 4.87
CA LEU A 216 -0.86 10.33 4.71
C LEU A 216 0.21 9.29 5.07
N GLN A 217 -0.04 8.37 5.99
CA GLN A 217 0.87 7.25 6.26
C GLN A 217 0.93 6.27 5.07
N HIS A 218 -0.21 5.94 4.45
CA HIS A 218 -0.24 5.15 3.22
C HIS A 218 0.55 5.83 2.09
N HIS A 219 0.32 7.14 1.91
CA HIS A 219 1.07 7.92 0.91
C HIS A 219 2.59 7.88 1.16
N ARG A 220 3.05 8.07 2.40
CA ARG A 220 4.48 8.03 2.74
C ARG A 220 5.11 6.69 2.41
N PHE A 221 4.44 5.59 2.69
CA PHE A 221 4.92 4.27 2.34
C PHE A 221 4.99 4.09 0.81
N ILE A 222 3.92 4.41 0.07
CA ILE A 222 3.90 4.36 -1.40
C ILE A 222 5.02 5.22 -1.99
N SER A 223 5.22 6.43 -1.46
CA SER A 223 6.29 7.31 -1.89
C SER A 223 7.68 6.72 -1.62
N THR A 224 7.88 6.02 -0.49
CA THR A 224 9.13 5.33 -0.18
C THR A 224 9.42 4.22 -1.19
N VAL A 225 8.42 3.41 -1.54
CA VAL A 225 8.53 2.34 -2.54
C VAL A 225 8.88 2.92 -3.91
N LEU A 226 8.14 3.94 -4.36
CA LEU A 226 8.37 4.55 -5.68
C LEU A 226 9.68 5.35 -5.76
N SER A 227 10.13 5.97 -4.67
CA SER A 227 11.45 6.63 -4.62
C SER A 227 12.59 5.62 -4.73
N GLN A 228 12.43 4.41 -4.19
CA GLN A 228 13.41 3.35 -4.39
C GLN A 228 13.41 2.87 -5.85
N ALA A 229 12.22 2.71 -6.46
CA ALA A 229 12.10 2.34 -7.86
C ALA A 229 12.70 3.40 -8.81
N GLU A 230 12.58 4.68 -8.47
CA GLU A 230 13.22 5.78 -9.21
C GLU A 230 14.75 5.74 -9.07
N LYS A 231 15.28 5.50 -7.87
CA LYS A 231 16.72 5.32 -7.63
C LYS A 231 17.31 4.13 -8.40
N GLU A 232 16.56 3.03 -8.49
CA GLU A 232 16.94 1.84 -9.24
C GLU A 232 16.63 1.96 -10.74
N MET A 233 16.21 3.14 -11.21
CA MET A 233 15.90 3.42 -12.62
C MET A 233 14.84 2.50 -13.23
N ILE A 234 13.94 1.96 -12.41
CA ILE A 234 12.78 1.16 -12.85
C ILE A 234 11.68 2.06 -13.40
N VAL A 235 11.50 3.22 -12.74
CA VAL A 235 10.55 4.25 -13.16
C VAL A 235 11.27 5.58 -13.37
N THR A 236 10.73 6.42 -14.26
CA THR A 236 11.34 7.71 -14.62
C THR A 236 11.06 8.80 -13.61
N TYR A 237 10.05 8.62 -12.75
CA TYR A 237 9.66 9.58 -11.72
C TYR A 237 8.80 8.89 -10.65
N ASN A 238 8.80 9.48 -9.46
CA ASN A 238 7.93 9.04 -8.38
C ASN A 238 6.50 9.57 -8.60
N ALA A 239 5.56 8.70 -8.95
CA ALA A 239 4.16 9.07 -9.16
C ALA A 239 3.49 9.61 -7.88
N ALA A 240 3.93 9.20 -6.69
CA ALA A 240 3.39 9.70 -5.42
C ALA A 240 3.74 11.17 -5.20
N ALA A 241 4.91 11.64 -5.64
CA ALA A 241 5.29 13.05 -5.51
C ALA A 241 4.38 14.00 -6.31
N ARG A 242 3.69 13.47 -7.34
CA ARG A 242 2.75 14.23 -8.20
C ARG A 242 1.29 13.97 -7.83
N ALA A 243 1.00 13.13 -6.84
CA ALA A 243 -0.36 12.85 -6.40
C ALA A 243 -0.90 13.98 -5.50
N THR A 244 -2.21 14.21 -5.58
CA THR A 244 -2.89 15.22 -4.77
C THR A 244 -3.25 14.63 -3.41
N LEU A 245 -2.73 15.22 -2.34
CA LEU A 245 -2.96 14.75 -0.98
C LEU A 245 -4.20 15.40 -0.35
N PRO A 246 -4.98 14.64 0.44
CA PRO A 246 -6.07 15.19 1.20
C PRO A 246 -5.54 16.14 2.29
N ARG A 247 -6.23 17.24 2.50
CA ARG A 247 -5.91 18.21 3.56
C ARG A 247 -6.80 17.94 4.78
N ALA A 248 -6.20 17.94 5.97
CA ALA A 248 -6.99 17.95 7.20
C ALA A 248 -7.73 19.29 7.30
N GLN A 249 -9.05 19.22 7.51
CA GLN A 249 -9.79 20.43 7.86
C GLN A 249 -9.29 20.90 9.23
N ARG A 250 -8.79 22.14 9.29
CA ARG A 250 -8.51 22.78 10.59
C ARG A 250 -9.86 23.01 11.28
N LYS A 251 -10.04 22.37 12.44
CA LYS A 251 -11.14 22.71 13.34
C LYS A 251 -10.87 24.05 13.97
#